data_286519ed6ef742866923fac7625e92dd
#
_entry.id   286519ed6ef742866923fac7625e92dd
#
_cell.length_a   1.000
_cell.length_b   1.000
_cell.length_c   1.000
_cell.angle_alpha   90.00
_cell.angle_beta   90.00
_cell.angle_gamma   90.00
#
_symmetry.space_group_name_H-M   'P 1'
#
loop_
_entity.id
_entity.type
_entity.pdbx_description
1 polymer ?
#
loop_
_entity_poly.entity_id
_entity_poly.type
_entity_poly.pdbx_seq_one_letter_code
_entity_poly.pdbx_strand_id
1 'polypeptide(L)'
;MNKRRFVIMFGLASLLRGAPSPRDRFIGVWKLIRCERKYPDGRIEYPYGEKPVGRITYDKAGRMSAQLMKPGRPSTVAAGINLATGNASTDEIREAVRGFASYFGTFDVDEPTKTVIHHVEASLVPSWVGTDLKRTYRFSGNQLVLTAASANSVLELLWQREPD
;
A
#
# COMPACT_ATOMS: atom_id res chain seq x y z
N MET A 1 20.90 38.47 59.69
CA MET A 1 21.38 37.36 58.86
C MET A 1 20.19 36.83 58.04
N ASN A 2 19.97 37.34 56.81
CA ASN A 2 18.83 37.02 55.97
C ASN A 2 19.22 35.90 54.99
N LYS A 3 18.65 34.70 55.17
CA LYS A 3 18.80 33.57 54.23
C LYS A 3 17.75 33.75 53.11
N ARG A 4 18.20 34.20 51.93
CA ARG A 4 17.38 34.17 50.71
C ARG A 4 17.29 32.75 50.20
N ARG A 5 16.06 32.18 50.21
CA ARG A 5 15.75 30.92 49.56
C ARG A 5 15.57 31.18 48.07
N PHE A 6 16.46 30.60 47.24
CA PHE A 6 16.30 30.56 45.78
C PHE A 6 15.36 29.41 45.45
N VAL A 7 14.18 29.72 44.91
CA VAL A 7 13.26 28.71 44.34
C VAL A 7 13.58 28.59 42.87
N ILE A 8 14.16 27.46 42.48
CA ILE A 8 14.37 27.13 41.08
C ILE A 8 13.06 26.50 40.57
N MET A 9 12.30 27.25 39.77
CA MET A 9 11.16 26.73 39.02
C MET A 9 11.70 25.96 37.80
N PHE A 10 11.63 24.63 37.83
CA PHE A 10 11.79 23.82 36.67
C PHE A 10 10.49 23.91 35.81
N GLY A 11 10.56 24.71 34.74
CA GLY A 11 9.52 24.75 33.73
C GLY A 11 9.51 23.44 32.94
N LEU A 12 8.49 22.60 33.10
CA LEU A 12 8.22 21.46 32.26
C LEU A 12 7.75 21.97 30.89
N ALA A 13 8.68 22.10 29.94
CA ALA A 13 8.31 22.33 28.55
C ALA A 13 7.69 21.04 28.00
N SER A 14 6.36 20.92 28.07
CA SER A 14 5.61 19.91 27.32
C SER A 14 5.82 20.15 25.83
N LEU A 15 6.66 19.34 25.20
CA LEU A 15 6.75 19.23 23.74
C LEU A 15 5.39 18.73 23.23
N LEU A 16 4.52 19.64 22.84
CA LEU A 16 3.33 19.36 22.06
C LEU A 16 3.79 18.74 20.73
N ARG A 17 3.89 17.41 20.69
CA ARG A 17 3.96 16.70 19.41
C ARG A 17 2.64 16.98 18.69
N GLY A 18 2.69 17.78 17.64
CA GLY A 18 1.56 17.97 16.76
C GLY A 18 1.04 16.61 16.27
N ALA A 19 -0.25 16.51 15.99
CA ALA A 19 -0.81 15.30 15.38
C ALA A 19 -0.02 14.96 14.12
N PRO A 20 0.28 13.65 13.87
CA PRO A 20 1.04 13.25 12.69
C PRO A 20 0.32 13.72 11.43
N SER A 21 1.07 14.24 10.46
CA SER A 21 0.50 14.65 9.18
C SER A 21 -0.17 13.44 8.51
N PRO A 22 -1.16 13.66 7.63
CA PRO A 22 -1.75 12.56 6.85
C PRO A 22 -0.70 11.72 6.13
N ARG A 23 0.37 12.34 5.62
CA ARG A 23 1.49 11.64 4.99
C ARG A 23 2.23 10.73 5.98
N ASP A 24 2.47 11.19 7.21
CA ASP A 24 3.15 10.40 8.26
C ASP A 24 2.33 9.16 8.66
N ARG A 25 1.01 9.23 8.54
CA ARG A 25 0.13 8.09 8.81
C ARG A 25 0.28 6.95 7.82
N PHE A 26 0.79 7.20 6.61
CA PHE A 26 1.08 6.13 5.65
C PHE A 26 2.34 5.35 6.04
N ILE A 27 3.35 6.01 6.64
CA ILE A 27 4.67 5.42 6.91
C ILE A 27 4.53 4.14 7.70
N GLY A 28 5.17 3.07 7.17
CA GLY A 28 5.18 1.73 7.76
C GLY A 28 4.81 0.64 6.75
N VAL A 29 4.58 -0.54 7.28
CA VAL A 29 4.26 -1.75 6.53
C VAL A 29 2.78 -2.10 6.75
N TRP A 30 2.11 -2.44 5.66
CA TRP A 30 0.69 -2.74 5.65
C TRP A 30 0.42 -4.07 4.95
N LYS A 31 -0.27 -4.97 5.64
CA LYS A 31 -0.70 -6.26 5.11
C LYS A 31 -2.06 -6.12 4.41
N LEU A 32 -2.20 -6.70 3.24
CA LEU A 32 -3.47 -6.77 2.53
C LEU A 32 -4.43 -7.73 3.24
N ILE A 33 -5.62 -7.25 3.57
CA ILE A 33 -6.68 -8.04 4.20
C ILE A 33 -7.72 -8.44 3.18
N ARG A 34 -8.10 -7.50 2.28
CA ARG A 34 -9.17 -7.70 1.30
C ARG A 34 -8.94 -6.82 0.07
N CYS A 35 -9.31 -7.35 -1.09
CA CYS A 35 -9.36 -6.60 -2.34
C CYS A 35 -10.64 -6.96 -3.09
N GLU A 36 -11.53 -5.98 -3.23
CA GLU A 36 -12.85 -6.13 -3.87
C GLU A 36 -12.98 -5.18 -5.05
N ARG A 37 -13.48 -5.69 -6.16
CA ARG A 37 -13.96 -4.87 -7.27
C ARG A 37 -15.48 -4.89 -7.25
N LYS A 38 -16.06 -3.71 -7.06
CA LYS A 38 -17.51 -3.51 -6.95
C LYS A 38 -18.01 -2.86 -8.25
N TYR A 39 -19.10 -3.41 -8.79
CA TYR A 39 -19.74 -2.93 -10.01
C TYR A 39 -21.07 -2.24 -9.69
N PRO A 40 -21.58 -1.35 -10.57
CA PRO A 40 -22.85 -0.66 -10.36
C PRO A 40 -24.07 -1.59 -10.26
N ASP A 41 -24.00 -2.78 -10.85
CA ASP A 41 -25.04 -3.82 -10.79
C ASP A 41 -25.06 -4.62 -9.47
N GLY A 42 -24.17 -4.27 -8.52
CA GLY A 42 -24.04 -4.95 -7.23
C GLY A 42 -23.11 -6.16 -7.24
N ARG A 43 -22.57 -6.55 -8.39
CA ARG A 43 -21.61 -7.67 -8.50
C ARG A 43 -20.30 -7.28 -7.82
N ILE A 44 -19.72 -8.26 -7.10
CA ILE A 44 -18.42 -8.14 -6.46
C ILE A 44 -17.47 -9.19 -7.04
N GLU A 45 -16.28 -8.80 -7.39
CA GLU A 45 -15.18 -9.67 -7.79
C GLU A 45 -14.00 -9.55 -6.82
N TYR A 46 -13.25 -10.64 -6.67
CA TYR A 46 -12.04 -10.72 -5.86
C TYR A 46 -10.83 -10.95 -6.76
N PRO A 47 -10.20 -9.90 -7.33
CA PRO A 47 -9.11 -10.04 -8.32
C PRO A 47 -7.92 -10.87 -7.80
N TYR A 48 -7.70 -10.84 -6.49
CA TYR A 48 -6.64 -11.59 -5.82
C TYR A 48 -7.18 -12.69 -4.89
N GLY A 49 -8.43 -13.15 -5.14
CA GLY A 49 -9.12 -14.11 -4.28
C GLY A 49 -9.68 -13.48 -3.01
N GLU A 50 -10.51 -14.24 -2.29
CA GLU A 50 -11.17 -13.79 -1.04
C GLU A 50 -10.19 -13.57 0.11
N LYS A 51 -9.08 -14.31 0.12
CA LYS A 51 -7.99 -14.21 1.10
C LYS A 51 -6.68 -13.85 0.40
N PRO A 52 -6.52 -12.62 -0.10
CA PRO A 52 -5.34 -12.23 -0.84
C PRO A 52 -4.10 -12.20 0.07
N VAL A 53 -2.93 -12.39 -0.53
CA VAL A 53 -1.65 -12.12 0.11
C VAL A 53 -1.07 -10.86 -0.48
N GLY A 54 -0.64 -9.92 0.34
CA GLY A 54 -0.05 -8.70 -0.17
C GLY A 54 0.53 -7.83 0.92
N ARG A 55 1.42 -6.96 0.48
CA ARG A 55 2.08 -5.96 1.33
C ARG A 55 2.22 -4.66 0.56
N ILE A 56 2.00 -3.55 1.24
CA ILE A 56 2.40 -2.23 0.77
C ILE A 56 3.23 -1.57 1.85
N THR A 57 4.33 -0.96 1.43
CA THR A 57 5.26 -0.26 2.32
C THR A 57 5.40 1.18 1.87
N TYR A 58 5.41 2.09 2.83
CA TYR A 58 5.72 3.51 2.63
C TYR A 58 6.84 3.91 3.59
N ASP A 59 7.86 4.60 3.11
CA ASP A 59 8.95 5.06 3.95
C ASP A 59 8.97 6.60 4.12
N LYS A 60 9.77 7.06 5.09
CA LYS A 60 9.92 8.49 5.39
C LYS A 60 10.57 9.28 4.25
N ALA A 61 11.34 8.61 3.39
CA ALA A 61 11.98 9.24 2.23
C ALA A 61 11.01 9.44 1.05
N GLY A 62 9.75 8.99 1.18
CA GLY A 62 8.75 9.12 0.13
C GLY A 62 8.72 7.97 -0.86
N ARG A 63 9.41 6.88 -0.57
CA ARG A 63 9.39 5.68 -1.42
C ARG A 63 8.26 4.76 -1.01
N MET A 64 7.75 4.01 -1.96
CA MET A 64 6.72 3.00 -1.74
C MET A 64 6.97 1.75 -2.57
N SER A 65 6.46 0.63 -2.10
CA SER A 65 6.36 -0.60 -2.89
C SER A 65 5.10 -1.36 -2.55
N ALA A 66 4.50 -2.03 -3.52
CA ALA A 66 3.30 -2.83 -3.33
C ALA A 66 3.40 -4.15 -4.08
N GLN A 67 3.05 -5.24 -3.39
CA GLN A 67 2.93 -6.58 -3.94
C GLN A 67 1.58 -7.16 -3.53
N LEU A 68 0.84 -7.67 -4.50
CA LEU A 68 -0.46 -8.30 -4.31
C LEU A 68 -0.48 -9.63 -5.04
N MET A 69 -0.98 -10.68 -4.38
CA MET A 69 -0.98 -12.02 -4.92
C MET A 69 -2.26 -12.78 -4.57
N LYS A 70 -2.83 -13.46 -5.54
CA LYS A 70 -3.82 -14.52 -5.34
C LYS A 70 -3.08 -15.77 -4.85
N PRO A 71 -3.37 -16.33 -3.67
CA PRO A 71 -2.77 -17.58 -3.21
C PRO A 71 -3.22 -18.77 -4.06
N GLY A 72 -2.47 -19.86 -3.98
CA GLY A 72 -2.83 -21.11 -4.68
C GLY A 72 -2.75 -21.05 -6.20
N ARG A 73 -1.97 -20.12 -6.76
CA ARG A 73 -1.68 -20.14 -8.20
C ARG A 73 -0.91 -21.41 -8.53
N PRO A 74 -1.26 -22.10 -9.63
CA PRO A 74 -0.56 -23.33 -9.99
C PRO A 74 0.92 -23.06 -10.27
N SER A 75 1.79 -23.94 -9.77
CA SER A 75 3.20 -23.96 -10.11
C SER A 75 3.39 -25.06 -11.16
N THR A 76 3.49 -24.67 -12.40
CA THR A 76 3.73 -25.59 -13.53
C THR A 76 5.20 -25.62 -13.92
N VAL A 77 5.98 -24.72 -13.35
CA VAL A 77 7.41 -24.55 -13.65
C VAL A 77 8.24 -25.34 -12.65
N ALA A 78 9.17 -26.14 -13.14
CA ALA A 78 10.12 -26.85 -12.28
C ALA A 78 10.92 -25.87 -11.41
N ALA A 79 11.28 -26.30 -10.19
CA ALA A 79 12.09 -25.48 -9.31
C ALA A 79 13.42 -25.08 -9.98
N GLY A 80 13.76 -23.79 -9.89
CA GLY A 80 14.98 -23.23 -10.48
C GLY A 80 14.83 -22.64 -11.88
N ILE A 81 13.65 -22.70 -12.52
CA ILE A 81 13.42 -22.00 -13.78
C ILE A 81 13.11 -20.52 -13.50
N ASN A 82 13.86 -19.64 -14.13
CA ASN A 82 13.57 -18.20 -14.13
C ASN A 82 12.53 -17.90 -15.21
N LEU A 83 11.32 -17.49 -14.81
CA LEU A 83 10.21 -17.18 -15.72
C LEU A 83 10.55 -16.04 -16.70
N ALA A 84 11.45 -15.12 -16.33
CA ALA A 84 11.82 -14.00 -17.18
C ALA A 84 12.84 -14.37 -18.27
N THR A 85 13.68 -15.39 -18.01
CA THR A 85 14.80 -15.76 -18.89
C THR A 85 14.84 -17.26 -19.21
N GLY A 86 13.94 -18.05 -18.63
CA GLY A 86 13.88 -19.51 -18.82
C GLY A 86 13.01 -19.94 -20.00
N ASN A 87 12.92 -21.25 -20.17
CA ASN A 87 12.16 -21.89 -21.25
C ASN A 87 10.68 -22.14 -20.86
N ALA A 88 10.11 -21.26 -20.04
CA ALA A 88 8.71 -21.38 -19.64
C ALA A 88 7.80 -21.20 -20.86
N SER A 89 6.77 -22.03 -20.97
CA SER A 89 5.75 -21.87 -22.01
C SER A 89 4.92 -20.61 -21.81
N THR A 90 4.26 -20.15 -22.85
CA THR A 90 3.36 -18.99 -22.77
C THR A 90 2.27 -19.17 -21.70
N ASP A 91 1.76 -20.38 -21.53
CA ASP A 91 0.72 -20.66 -20.53
C ASP A 91 1.26 -20.59 -19.10
N GLU A 92 2.46 -21.10 -18.85
CA GLU A 92 3.16 -20.97 -17.57
C GLU A 92 3.40 -19.50 -17.22
N ILE A 93 3.88 -18.69 -18.17
CA ILE A 93 4.09 -17.26 -17.96
C ILE A 93 2.75 -16.57 -17.65
N ARG A 94 1.68 -16.89 -18.40
CA ARG A 94 0.36 -16.32 -18.18
C ARG A 94 -0.18 -16.65 -16.79
N GLU A 95 -0.06 -17.88 -16.33
CA GLU A 95 -0.51 -18.30 -15.01
C GLU A 95 0.35 -17.69 -13.88
N ALA A 96 1.65 -17.52 -14.11
CA ALA A 96 2.53 -16.86 -13.14
C ALA A 96 2.19 -15.37 -12.96
N VAL A 97 1.79 -14.68 -14.03
CA VAL A 97 1.41 -13.25 -13.99
C VAL A 97 -0.03 -13.06 -13.50
N ARG A 98 -0.95 -13.98 -13.87
CA ARG A 98 -2.35 -13.86 -13.51
C ARG A 98 -2.56 -13.87 -11.98
N GLY A 99 -3.25 -12.85 -11.48
CA GLY A 99 -3.48 -12.71 -10.04
C GLY A 99 -2.24 -12.31 -9.24
N PHE A 100 -1.28 -11.65 -9.89
CA PHE A 100 -0.14 -11.00 -9.24
C PHE A 100 0.02 -9.57 -9.74
N ALA A 101 0.30 -8.64 -8.84
CA ALA A 101 0.71 -7.29 -9.17
C ALA A 101 1.86 -6.88 -8.27
N SER A 102 2.86 -6.24 -8.87
CA SER A 102 4.02 -5.70 -8.14
C SER A 102 4.46 -4.42 -8.80
N TYR A 103 4.71 -3.40 -7.99
CA TYR A 103 5.28 -2.14 -8.44
C TYR A 103 5.95 -1.41 -7.28
N PHE A 104 6.85 -0.50 -7.62
CA PHE A 104 7.44 0.43 -6.67
C PHE A 104 7.67 1.79 -7.30
N GLY A 105 7.98 2.77 -6.47
CA GLY A 105 8.26 4.14 -6.85
C GLY A 105 8.20 5.06 -5.65
N THR A 106 7.72 6.28 -5.86
CA THR A 106 7.53 7.28 -4.81
C THR A 106 6.04 7.54 -4.56
N PHE A 107 5.72 8.27 -3.49
CA PHE A 107 4.35 8.65 -3.20
C PHE A 107 4.23 10.07 -2.67
N ASP A 108 3.10 10.69 -3.01
CA ASP A 108 2.64 11.94 -2.44
C ASP A 108 1.22 11.80 -1.89
N VAL A 109 0.85 12.74 -1.01
CA VAL A 109 -0.50 12.78 -0.40
C VAL A 109 -1.12 14.15 -0.65
N ASP A 110 -2.23 14.13 -1.37
CA ASP A 110 -3.13 15.27 -1.53
C ASP A 110 -4.19 15.22 -0.42
N GLU A 111 -3.97 16.01 0.63
CA GLU A 111 -4.84 16.04 1.80
C GLU A 111 -6.24 16.59 1.52
N PRO A 112 -6.40 17.68 0.74
CA PRO A 112 -7.71 18.21 0.40
C PRO A 112 -8.65 17.20 -0.28
N THR A 113 -8.12 16.41 -1.19
CA THR A 113 -8.91 15.40 -1.93
C THR A 113 -8.86 14.01 -1.28
N LYS A 114 -8.14 13.85 -0.16
CA LYS A 114 -7.90 12.54 0.48
C LYS A 114 -7.36 11.52 -0.52
N THR A 115 -6.38 11.91 -1.35
CA THR A 115 -5.78 11.07 -2.38
C THR A 115 -4.32 10.82 -2.07
N VAL A 116 -3.90 9.54 -2.10
CA VAL A 116 -2.49 9.17 -2.22
C VAL A 116 -2.19 8.90 -3.69
N ILE A 117 -1.05 9.39 -4.15
CA ILE A 117 -0.58 9.28 -5.53
C ILE A 117 0.68 8.43 -5.49
N HIS A 118 0.68 7.30 -6.21
CA HIS A 118 1.85 6.46 -6.38
C HIS A 118 2.46 6.79 -7.76
N HIS A 119 3.65 7.37 -7.77
CA HIS A 119 4.44 7.62 -8.98
C HIS A 119 5.24 6.37 -9.30
N VAL A 120 4.81 5.63 -10.31
CA VAL A 120 5.35 4.29 -10.60
C VAL A 120 6.66 4.37 -11.36
N GLU A 121 7.75 3.88 -10.76
CA GLU A 121 9.08 3.78 -11.39
C GLU A 121 9.26 2.45 -12.11
N ALA A 122 8.79 1.35 -11.50
CA ALA A 122 8.83 0.02 -12.12
C ALA A 122 7.62 -0.82 -11.72
N SER A 123 7.18 -1.69 -12.61
CA SER A 123 5.99 -2.52 -12.42
C SER A 123 6.05 -3.82 -13.21
N LEU A 124 5.42 -4.87 -12.68
CA LEU A 124 5.06 -6.07 -13.44
C LEU A 124 4.11 -5.75 -14.60
N VAL A 125 3.29 -4.70 -14.48
CA VAL A 125 2.38 -4.22 -15.52
C VAL A 125 3.06 -3.11 -16.30
N PRO A 126 3.56 -3.34 -17.54
CA PRO A 126 4.39 -2.36 -18.24
C PRO A 126 3.73 -1.00 -18.45
N SER A 127 2.42 -0.98 -18.66
CA SER A 127 1.65 0.26 -18.89
C SER A 127 1.53 1.16 -17.64
N TRP A 128 1.95 0.70 -16.47
CA TRP A 128 1.95 1.52 -15.26
C TRP A 128 3.25 2.30 -15.07
N VAL A 129 4.33 1.87 -15.72
CA VAL A 129 5.65 2.52 -15.59
C VAL A 129 5.57 3.97 -16.10
N GLY A 130 6.04 4.90 -15.28
CA GLY A 130 6.00 6.34 -15.58
C GLY A 130 4.61 6.98 -15.42
N THR A 131 3.63 6.29 -14.83
CA THR A 131 2.29 6.84 -14.58
C THR A 131 2.02 7.06 -13.10
N ASP A 132 0.95 7.82 -12.82
CA ASP A 132 0.44 8.10 -11.48
C ASP A 132 -0.76 7.21 -11.18
N LEU A 133 -0.65 6.34 -10.18
CA LEU A 133 -1.76 5.57 -9.68
C LEU A 133 -2.41 6.29 -8.50
N LYS A 134 -3.51 7.01 -8.76
CA LYS A 134 -4.27 7.76 -7.76
C LYS A 134 -5.23 6.86 -7.00
N ARG A 135 -5.28 7.00 -5.66
CA ARG A 135 -6.17 6.26 -4.77
C ARG A 135 -6.73 7.21 -3.73
N THR A 136 -8.04 7.28 -3.62
CA THR A 136 -8.62 7.92 -2.42
C THR A 136 -8.34 7.05 -1.21
N TYR A 137 -8.14 7.66 -0.03
CA TYR A 137 -7.80 6.93 1.17
C TYR A 137 -8.70 7.26 2.36
N ARG A 138 -8.85 6.29 3.24
CA ARG A 138 -9.50 6.44 4.54
C ARG A 138 -8.76 5.59 5.58
N PHE A 139 -8.43 6.23 6.69
CA PHE A 139 -7.87 5.54 7.85
C PHE A 139 -8.95 5.28 8.91
N SER A 140 -8.92 4.11 9.55
CA SER A 140 -9.73 3.76 10.71
C SER A 140 -8.87 2.94 11.68
N GLY A 141 -8.44 3.58 12.79
CA GLY A 141 -7.48 2.99 13.70
C GLY A 141 -6.18 2.60 12.97
N ASN A 142 -5.85 1.31 13.02
CA ASN A 142 -4.70 0.70 12.34
C ASN A 142 -5.04 0.13 10.95
N GLN A 143 -6.18 0.51 10.39
CA GLN A 143 -6.58 0.12 9.04
C GLN A 143 -6.47 1.30 8.06
N LEU A 144 -6.14 0.97 6.83
CA LEU A 144 -6.10 1.86 5.67
C LEU A 144 -6.95 1.25 4.55
N VAL A 145 -7.91 2.00 4.07
CA VAL A 145 -8.65 1.68 2.85
C VAL A 145 -8.13 2.54 1.72
N LEU A 146 -7.72 1.90 0.63
CA LEU A 146 -7.37 2.55 -0.64
C LEU A 146 -8.42 2.21 -1.68
N THR A 147 -8.91 3.23 -2.40
CA THR A 147 -9.95 3.06 -3.41
C THR A 147 -9.51 3.63 -4.75
N ALA A 148 -9.64 2.84 -5.81
CA ALA A 148 -9.45 3.25 -7.19
C ALA A 148 -10.76 3.16 -7.95
N ALA A 149 -11.27 4.29 -8.41
CA ALA A 149 -12.45 4.34 -9.25
C ALA A 149 -12.04 4.25 -10.74
N SER A 150 -12.84 3.53 -11.51
CA SER A 150 -12.81 3.51 -12.97
C SER A 150 -14.22 3.83 -13.50
N ALA A 151 -14.37 3.95 -14.83
CA ALA A 151 -15.68 4.25 -15.42
C ALA A 151 -16.78 3.25 -15.02
N ASN A 152 -16.43 1.96 -14.83
CA ASN A 152 -17.39 0.88 -14.67
C ASN A 152 -17.23 0.08 -13.38
N SER A 153 -16.31 0.44 -12.50
CA SER A 153 -16.09 -0.29 -11.25
C SER A 153 -15.29 0.51 -10.24
N VAL A 154 -15.39 0.10 -8.99
CA VAL A 154 -14.57 0.62 -7.88
C VAL A 154 -13.76 -0.53 -7.31
N LEU A 155 -12.44 -0.38 -7.29
CA LEU A 155 -11.52 -1.31 -6.63
C LEU A 155 -11.23 -0.78 -5.22
N GLU A 156 -11.57 -1.55 -4.20
CA GLU A 156 -11.33 -1.23 -2.80
C GLU A 156 -10.34 -2.23 -2.20
N LEU A 157 -9.29 -1.72 -1.56
CA LEU A 157 -8.26 -2.50 -0.89
C LEU A 157 -8.24 -2.13 0.59
N LEU A 158 -8.47 -3.12 1.45
CA LEU A 158 -8.36 -2.98 2.90
C LEU A 158 -7.00 -3.49 3.35
N TRP A 159 -6.27 -2.63 4.01
CA TRP A 159 -4.95 -2.89 4.57
C TRP A 159 -4.97 -2.80 6.10
N GLN A 160 -4.18 -3.62 6.76
CA GLN A 160 -3.93 -3.62 8.19
C GLN A 160 -2.47 -3.26 8.44
N ARG A 161 -2.22 -2.28 9.31
CA ARG A 161 -0.84 -1.96 9.72
C ARG A 161 -0.20 -3.17 10.38
N GLU A 162 1.01 -3.52 9.95
CA GLU A 162 1.83 -4.52 10.66
C GLU A 162 2.55 -3.83 11.84
N PRO A 163 2.78 -4.53 12.96
CA PRO A 163 3.62 -4.03 14.04
C PRO A 163 5.04 -3.79 13.55
N ASP A 164 5.71 -2.81 14.16
CA ASP A 164 7.14 -2.53 13.96
C ASP A 164 8.00 -3.63 14.57
#